data_427e32ae67fd2c64469f4578ab40b90e
#
_entry.id   427e32ae67fd2c64469f4578ab40b90e
#
_cell.length_a   1.000
_cell.length_b   1.000
_cell.length_c   1.000
_cell.angle_alpha   90.00
_cell.angle_beta   90.00
_cell.angle_gamma   90.00
#
_symmetry.space_group_name_H-M   'P 1'
#
loop_
_entity.id
_entity.type
_entity.pdbx_description
1 polymer ?
#
loop_
_entity_poly.entity_id
_entity_poly.type
_entity_poly.pdbx_seq_one_letter_code
_entity_poly.pdbx_strand_id
1 'polypeptide(L)'
;VEGSIAATGGFTDPSAKQPLLKPAIDAITVSSISVLPLYLTAGLAVQISAELRLAPSALGAASAAFFGAQAVFSPFTGALVDRLGSKLAMRISTFMVAILLLLTGLIVNSLPALLIALVIAGVGNAVAQPATNQFVAERVTITRQGVAYGAKQSAIPTASLLAGLAVPVLGITFGWRWAFGVFALIVAIMGLRTPGGRKGALQPIIVAKSDEELSKPLQTLLAFTSGIAAACGTSMGVYLVSAAVATGWANGAAGLLFAFASLTGIICRFLAGWQADKFRLDHLGTIACMMLIGAAGCVAMMSDAKPLFVVGALVGFGFGWGWPGLFIFAVVKLNPARPAAATAFTQVGTAIGAVTGPLLFGFWIQHHSFAGGWAFVGGGLIVSALLLLYAGAKIRAAGRVRARPAHISDRS
;
A
#
# COMPACT_ATOMS: atom_id res chain seq x y z
N VAL A 1 -8.62 -64.98 -24.62
CA VAL A 1 -9.75 -64.21 -24.05
C VAL A 1 -9.16 -62.98 -23.44
N GLU A 2 -9.25 -61.89 -24.19
CA GLU A 2 -8.84 -60.54 -23.82
C GLU A 2 -9.82 -59.95 -22.84
N GLY A 3 -9.32 -59.36 -21.78
CA GLY A 3 -10.08 -58.54 -20.81
C GLY A 3 -9.45 -57.16 -20.67
N SER A 4 -9.86 -56.24 -21.55
CA SER A 4 -9.56 -54.81 -21.47
C SER A 4 -10.19 -54.21 -20.24
N ILE A 5 -9.36 -53.75 -19.28
CA ILE A 5 -9.82 -52.84 -18.18
C ILE A 5 -9.45 -51.45 -18.60
N ALA A 6 -10.41 -50.72 -19.16
CA ALA A 6 -10.36 -49.28 -19.38
C ALA A 6 -10.49 -48.56 -18.04
N ALA A 7 -9.36 -48.16 -17.43
CA ALA A 7 -9.34 -47.24 -16.33
C ALA A 7 -9.50 -45.81 -16.89
N THR A 8 -10.71 -45.33 -16.97
CA THR A 8 -11.04 -43.89 -17.16
C THR A 8 -10.82 -43.13 -15.85
N GLY A 9 -9.56 -42.97 -15.47
CA GLY A 9 -9.16 -41.96 -14.50
C GLY A 9 -9.23 -40.60 -15.17
N GLY A 10 -10.33 -39.88 -14.99
CA GLY A 10 -10.47 -38.50 -15.43
C GLY A 10 -9.38 -37.65 -14.80
N PHE A 11 -8.29 -37.41 -15.51
CA PHE A 11 -7.36 -36.31 -15.22
C PHE A 11 -8.15 -35.02 -15.40
N THR A 12 -8.66 -34.46 -14.30
CA THR A 12 -9.12 -33.09 -14.30
C THR A 12 -7.93 -32.20 -14.66
N ASP A 13 -8.02 -31.59 -15.83
CA ASP A 13 -7.03 -30.63 -16.35
C ASP A 13 -6.67 -29.59 -15.27
N PRO A 14 -5.41 -29.54 -14.81
CA PRO A 14 -4.99 -28.55 -13.82
C PRO A 14 -5.06 -27.10 -14.33
N SER A 15 -5.31 -26.93 -15.64
CA SER A 15 -5.45 -25.63 -16.30
C SER A 15 -6.86 -25.07 -16.28
N ALA A 16 -7.83 -25.70 -15.59
CA ALA A 16 -9.17 -25.15 -15.44
C ALA A 16 -9.07 -23.74 -14.87
N LYS A 17 -9.24 -22.75 -15.75
CA LYS A 17 -9.13 -21.32 -15.55
C LYS A 17 -9.98 -20.89 -14.36
N GLN A 18 -9.41 -20.85 -13.15
CA GLN A 18 -10.05 -20.13 -12.06
C GLN A 18 -10.13 -18.66 -12.47
N PRO A 19 -11.30 -18.02 -12.40
CA PRO A 19 -11.42 -16.62 -12.78
C PRO A 19 -10.56 -15.77 -11.86
N LEU A 20 -9.50 -15.18 -12.41
CA LEU A 20 -8.52 -14.30 -11.73
C LEU A 20 -9.22 -13.21 -10.90
N LEU A 21 -10.36 -12.74 -11.38
CA LEU A 21 -11.04 -11.55 -10.91
C LEU A 21 -11.54 -11.68 -9.46
N LYS A 22 -12.16 -12.79 -9.10
CA LYS A 22 -12.76 -12.96 -7.76
C LYS A 22 -11.72 -13.02 -6.63
N PRO A 23 -10.65 -13.85 -6.69
CA PRO A 23 -9.61 -13.84 -5.67
C PRO A 23 -8.88 -12.51 -5.54
N ALA A 24 -8.66 -11.80 -6.65
CA ALA A 24 -8.04 -10.48 -6.62
C ALA A 24 -8.94 -9.45 -5.94
N ILE A 25 -10.24 -9.42 -6.27
CA ILE A 25 -11.23 -8.54 -5.63
C ILE A 25 -11.32 -8.83 -4.13
N ASP A 26 -11.42 -10.09 -3.72
CA ASP A 26 -11.49 -10.47 -2.30
C ASP A 26 -10.23 -9.99 -1.54
N ALA A 27 -9.04 -10.16 -2.12
CA ALA A 27 -7.79 -9.70 -1.52
C ALA A 27 -7.70 -8.17 -1.43
N ILE A 28 -8.11 -7.43 -2.49
CA ILE A 28 -8.17 -5.97 -2.49
C ILE A 28 -9.15 -5.50 -1.41
N THR A 29 -10.34 -6.09 -1.35
CA THR A 29 -11.39 -5.72 -0.39
C THR A 29 -10.91 -5.87 1.04
N VAL A 30 -10.36 -7.03 1.43
CA VAL A 30 -9.87 -7.24 2.80
C VAL A 30 -8.67 -6.36 3.11
N SER A 31 -7.76 -6.16 2.15
CA SER A 31 -6.62 -5.26 2.34
C SER A 31 -7.06 -3.80 2.47
N SER A 32 -8.08 -3.35 1.73
CA SER A 32 -8.66 -2.00 1.86
C SER A 32 -9.34 -1.81 3.21
N ILE A 33 -10.13 -2.79 3.64
CA ILE A 33 -10.79 -2.80 4.95
C ILE A 33 -9.75 -2.68 6.08
N SER A 34 -8.63 -3.40 5.97
CA SER A 34 -7.63 -3.43 7.05
C SER A 34 -6.93 -2.09 7.29
N VAL A 35 -6.85 -1.21 6.29
CA VAL A 35 -6.26 0.14 6.42
C VAL A 35 -7.31 1.25 6.57
N LEU A 36 -8.59 0.91 6.40
CA LEU A 36 -9.70 1.86 6.43
C LEU A 36 -9.79 2.68 7.73
N PRO A 37 -9.56 2.13 8.95
CA PRO A 37 -9.62 2.91 10.19
C PRO A 37 -8.69 4.12 10.18
N LEU A 38 -7.46 3.97 9.68
CA LEU A 38 -6.51 5.07 9.57
C LEU A 38 -6.97 6.12 8.57
N TYR A 39 -7.41 5.70 7.37
CA TYR A 39 -7.79 6.65 6.32
C TYR A 39 -9.14 7.32 6.59
N LEU A 40 -10.08 6.67 7.29
CA LEU A 40 -11.27 7.35 7.83
C LEU A 40 -10.89 8.41 8.86
N THR A 41 -9.95 8.11 9.75
CA THR A 41 -9.42 9.10 10.69
C THR A 41 -8.78 10.28 9.95
N ALA A 42 -8.02 10.02 8.90
CA ALA A 42 -7.38 11.06 8.07
C ALA A 42 -8.39 11.88 7.26
N GLY A 43 -9.38 11.23 6.64
CA GLY A 43 -10.44 11.90 5.89
C GLY A 43 -11.33 12.77 6.77
N LEU A 44 -11.68 12.30 7.96
CA LEU A 44 -12.52 12.98 8.94
C LEU A 44 -11.71 13.79 9.98
N ALA A 45 -10.41 13.98 9.71
CA ALA A 45 -9.47 14.58 10.65
C ALA A 45 -9.91 15.94 11.18
N VAL A 46 -10.51 16.78 10.34
CA VAL A 46 -10.93 18.12 10.71
C VAL A 46 -12.07 18.04 11.75
N GLN A 47 -13.05 17.19 11.54
CA GLN A 47 -14.18 16.99 12.45
C GLN A 47 -13.73 16.36 13.77
N ILE A 48 -12.88 15.31 13.69
CA ILE A 48 -12.33 14.62 14.86
C ILE A 48 -11.47 15.59 15.68
N SER A 49 -10.60 16.35 15.02
CA SER A 49 -9.72 17.31 15.71
C SER A 49 -10.51 18.45 16.35
N ALA A 50 -11.57 18.93 15.71
CA ALA A 50 -12.44 19.97 16.27
C ALA A 50 -13.16 19.48 17.53
N GLU A 51 -13.72 18.25 17.53
CA GLU A 51 -14.45 17.70 18.66
C GLU A 51 -13.51 17.30 19.81
N LEU A 52 -12.40 16.61 19.51
CA LEU A 52 -11.46 16.11 20.51
C LEU A 52 -10.37 17.12 20.89
N ARG A 53 -10.37 18.30 20.30
CA ARG A 53 -9.38 19.38 20.51
C ARG A 53 -7.94 18.91 20.27
N LEU A 54 -7.72 18.21 19.16
CA LEU A 54 -6.43 17.61 18.85
C LEU A 54 -5.49 18.61 18.16
N ALA A 55 -4.23 18.56 18.52
CA ALA A 55 -3.16 19.27 17.81
C ALA A 55 -2.92 18.67 16.41
N PRO A 56 -2.42 19.45 15.44
CA PRO A 56 -2.11 18.93 14.09
C PRO A 56 -1.18 17.72 14.07
N SER A 57 -0.26 17.61 15.01
CA SER A 57 0.65 16.46 15.18
C SER A 57 -0.05 15.16 15.59
N ALA A 58 -1.28 15.23 16.12
CA ALA A 58 -2.03 14.04 16.53
C ALA A 58 -2.31 13.07 15.37
N LEU A 59 -2.49 13.59 14.14
CA LEU A 59 -2.66 12.75 12.96
C LEU A 59 -1.39 11.96 12.62
N GLY A 60 -0.23 12.57 12.79
CA GLY A 60 1.06 11.89 12.67
C GLY A 60 1.20 10.78 13.71
N ALA A 61 0.86 11.07 14.97
CA ALA A 61 0.84 10.06 16.04
C ALA A 61 -0.16 8.92 15.75
N ALA A 62 -1.33 9.25 15.21
CA ALA A 62 -2.34 8.28 14.77
C ALA A 62 -1.80 7.33 13.68
N SER A 63 -1.13 7.87 12.67
CA SER A 63 -0.49 7.08 11.61
C SER A 63 0.63 6.21 12.16
N ALA A 64 1.46 6.77 13.06
CA ALA A 64 2.56 6.03 13.69
C ALA A 64 2.07 4.91 14.60
N ALA A 65 0.98 5.13 15.35
CA ALA A 65 0.34 4.11 16.16
C ALA A 65 -0.12 2.93 15.30
N PHE A 66 -0.77 3.21 14.17
CA PHE A 66 -1.26 2.20 13.24
C PHE A 66 -0.12 1.43 12.56
N PHE A 67 0.76 2.11 11.82
CA PHE A 67 1.84 1.44 11.08
C PHE A 67 2.93 0.91 12.00
N GLY A 68 3.18 1.54 13.14
CA GLY A 68 4.09 1.05 14.18
C GLY A 68 3.62 -0.28 14.76
N ALA A 69 2.34 -0.39 15.12
CA ALA A 69 1.75 -1.64 15.58
C ALA A 69 1.82 -2.72 14.48
N GLN A 70 1.46 -2.37 13.23
CA GLN A 70 1.62 -3.30 12.11
C GLN A 70 3.06 -3.81 12.00
N ALA A 71 4.05 -2.93 12.03
CA ALA A 71 5.47 -3.30 11.89
C ALA A 71 5.93 -4.22 13.01
N VAL A 72 5.58 -3.91 14.27
CA VAL A 72 5.96 -4.71 15.45
C VAL A 72 5.33 -6.10 15.43
N PHE A 73 4.06 -6.21 15.02
CA PHE A 73 3.33 -7.48 15.06
C PHE A 73 3.47 -8.32 13.78
N SER A 74 3.87 -7.73 12.65
CA SER A 74 4.02 -8.46 11.36
C SER A 74 4.87 -9.74 11.43
N PRO A 75 6.01 -9.80 12.16
CA PRO A 75 6.80 -11.02 12.25
C PRO A 75 6.06 -12.21 12.89
N PHE A 76 5.13 -11.92 13.80
CA PHE A 76 4.38 -12.94 14.56
C PHE A 76 3.12 -13.40 13.80
N THR A 77 2.56 -12.55 12.97
CA THR A 77 1.28 -12.83 12.29
C THR A 77 1.42 -13.79 11.12
N GLY A 78 2.59 -13.89 10.49
CA GLY A 78 2.85 -14.89 9.45
C GLY A 78 2.62 -16.31 9.95
N ALA A 79 3.27 -16.69 11.06
CA ALA A 79 3.10 -18.01 11.68
C ALA A 79 1.66 -18.26 12.17
N LEU A 80 0.96 -17.21 12.62
CA LEU A 80 -0.45 -17.30 13.00
C LEU A 80 -1.32 -17.61 11.78
N VAL A 81 -1.10 -16.92 10.66
CA VAL A 81 -1.84 -17.12 9.40
C VAL A 81 -1.59 -18.52 8.83
N ASP A 82 -0.35 -19.04 8.91
CA ASP A 82 -0.02 -20.40 8.49
C ASP A 82 -0.80 -21.46 9.28
N ARG A 83 -1.03 -21.22 10.59
CA ARG A 83 -1.82 -22.13 11.46
C ARG A 83 -3.32 -22.02 11.19
N LEU A 84 -3.85 -20.82 11.06
CA LEU A 84 -5.28 -20.56 10.86
C LEU A 84 -5.73 -20.83 9.43
N GLY A 85 -4.84 -20.63 8.45
CA GLY A 85 -5.12 -20.59 7.03
C GLY A 85 -5.62 -19.21 6.60
N SER A 86 -5.34 -18.87 5.33
CA SER A 86 -5.57 -17.55 4.74
C SER A 86 -7.00 -17.03 4.93
N LYS A 87 -8.00 -17.87 4.69
CA LYS A 87 -9.41 -17.48 4.74
C LYS A 87 -9.91 -17.14 6.14
N LEU A 88 -9.57 -17.96 7.15
CA LEU A 88 -9.98 -17.69 8.52
C LEU A 88 -9.29 -16.45 9.05
N ALA A 89 -7.99 -16.27 8.76
CA ALA A 89 -7.24 -15.09 9.13
C ALA A 89 -7.80 -13.81 8.49
N MET A 90 -8.18 -13.83 7.19
CA MET A 90 -8.86 -12.72 6.53
C MET A 90 -10.19 -12.38 7.21
N ARG A 91 -10.98 -13.40 7.57
CA ARG A 91 -12.28 -13.21 8.24
C ARG A 91 -12.12 -12.61 9.64
N ILE A 92 -11.19 -13.13 10.43
CA ILE A 92 -10.88 -12.62 11.79
C ILE A 92 -10.45 -11.16 11.69
N SER A 93 -9.50 -10.84 10.80
CA SER A 93 -9.03 -9.46 10.59
C SER A 93 -10.18 -8.54 10.19
N THR A 94 -11.06 -8.95 9.28
CA THR A 94 -12.20 -8.14 8.84
C THR A 94 -13.18 -7.85 9.98
N PHE A 95 -13.55 -8.85 10.78
CA PHE A 95 -14.44 -8.65 11.94
C PHE A 95 -13.77 -7.82 13.03
N MET A 96 -12.46 -7.99 13.26
CA MET A 96 -11.71 -7.16 14.19
C MET A 96 -11.78 -5.69 13.78
N VAL A 97 -11.61 -5.38 12.50
CA VAL A 97 -11.75 -4.01 11.99
C VAL A 97 -13.21 -3.51 12.11
N ALA A 98 -14.22 -4.35 11.85
CA ALA A 98 -15.62 -3.96 12.00
C ALA A 98 -15.95 -3.56 13.45
N ILE A 99 -15.55 -4.39 14.40
CA ILE A 99 -15.74 -4.12 15.84
C ILE A 99 -15.00 -2.84 16.22
N LEU A 100 -13.77 -2.68 15.76
CA LEU A 100 -12.96 -1.52 16.08
C LEU A 100 -13.53 -0.22 15.51
N LEU A 101 -14.01 -0.23 14.27
CA LEU A 101 -14.72 0.92 13.69
C LEU A 101 -15.95 1.26 14.52
N LEU A 102 -16.75 0.28 14.92
CA LEU A 102 -17.91 0.50 15.78
C LEU A 102 -17.51 1.13 17.13
N LEU A 103 -16.50 0.56 17.80
CA LEU A 103 -16.02 1.09 19.07
C LEU A 103 -15.42 2.49 18.90
N THR A 104 -14.73 2.78 17.80
CA THR A 104 -14.20 4.12 17.51
C THR A 104 -15.32 5.14 17.44
N GLY A 105 -16.41 4.83 16.74
CA GLY A 105 -17.57 5.71 16.66
C GLY A 105 -18.31 5.90 17.98
N LEU A 106 -18.37 4.86 18.84
CA LEU A 106 -19.17 4.88 20.06
C LEU A 106 -18.43 5.45 21.29
N ILE A 107 -17.15 5.11 21.47
CA ILE A 107 -16.47 5.36 22.75
C ILE A 107 -15.22 6.24 22.67
N VAL A 108 -14.67 6.50 21.47
CA VAL A 108 -13.48 7.35 21.36
C VAL A 108 -13.85 8.81 21.65
N ASN A 109 -13.27 9.36 22.72
CA ASN A 109 -13.50 10.73 23.19
C ASN A 109 -12.19 11.48 23.55
N SER A 110 -11.05 10.89 23.26
CA SER A 110 -9.73 11.45 23.58
C SER A 110 -8.66 10.92 22.64
N LEU A 111 -7.54 11.64 22.55
CA LEU A 111 -6.38 11.20 21.75
C LEU A 111 -5.87 9.82 22.19
N PRO A 112 -5.63 9.53 23.48
CA PRO A 112 -5.18 8.20 23.90
C PRO A 112 -6.11 7.08 23.45
N ALA A 113 -7.44 7.29 23.56
CA ALA A 113 -8.42 6.30 23.11
C ALA A 113 -8.35 6.09 21.59
N LEU A 114 -8.17 7.14 20.80
CA LEU A 114 -7.97 7.05 19.35
C LEU A 114 -6.69 6.31 19.00
N LEU A 115 -5.58 6.58 19.69
CA LEU A 115 -4.30 5.90 19.47
C LEU A 115 -4.38 4.42 19.80
N ILE A 116 -5.03 4.06 20.92
CA ILE A 116 -5.25 2.65 21.27
C ILE A 116 -6.08 1.94 20.21
N ALA A 117 -7.16 2.57 19.73
CA ALA A 117 -7.97 2.01 18.66
C ALA A 117 -7.13 1.79 17.39
N LEU A 118 -6.27 2.74 17.01
CA LEU A 118 -5.42 2.59 15.84
C LEU A 118 -4.27 1.58 16.01
N VAL A 119 -3.72 1.41 17.21
CA VAL A 119 -2.80 0.31 17.52
C VAL A 119 -3.48 -1.05 17.27
N ILE A 120 -4.70 -1.24 17.79
CA ILE A 120 -5.45 -2.48 17.57
C ILE A 120 -5.78 -2.67 16.08
N ALA A 121 -6.13 -1.59 15.36
CA ALA A 121 -6.32 -1.63 13.91
C ALA A 121 -5.03 -2.04 13.17
N GLY A 122 -3.89 -1.52 13.60
CA GLY A 122 -2.57 -1.87 13.06
C GLY A 122 -2.23 -3.35 13.24
N VAL A 123 -2.59 -3.94 14.39
CA VAL A 123 -2.48 -5.40 14.61
C VAL A 123 -3.39 -6.15 13.64
N GLY A 124 -4.63 -5.69 13.41
CA GLY A 124 -5.54 -6.27 12.42
C GLY A 124 -4.96 -6.22 11.01
N ASN A 125 -4.33 -5.11 10.64
CA ASN A 125 -3.65 -4.98 9.36
C ASN A 125 -2.43 -5.90 9.26
N ALA A 126 -1.67 -6.08 10.36
CA ALA A 126 -0.56 -7.04 10.41
C ALA A 126 -1.01 -8.48 10.11
N VAL A 127 -2.22 -8.89 10.52
CA VAL A 127 -2.82 -10.19 10.18
C VAL A 127 -3.34 -10.21 8.74
N ALA A 128 -4.01 -9.15 8.29
CA ALA A 128 -4.64 -9.08 6.98
C ALA A 128 -3.62 -9.18 5.83
N GLN A 129 -2.44 -8.54 5.98
CA GLN A 129 -1.43 -8.50 4.91
C GLN A 129 -0.89 -9.88 4.53
N PRO A 130 -0.35 -10.72 5.43
CA PRO A 130 0.07 -12.06 5.09
C PRO A 130 -1.11 -12.96 4.68
N ALA A 131 -2.29 -12.82 5.31
CA ALA A 131 -3.46 -13.61 4.99
C ALA A 131 -3.93 -13.39 3.54
N THR A 132 -3.99 -12.13 3.08
CA THR A 132 -4.36 -11.80 1.70
C THR A 132 -3.27 -12.19 0.70
N ASN A 133 -1.98 -12.09 1.07
CA ASN A 133 -0.87 -12.56 0.24
C ASN A 133 -0.93 -14.08 0.04
N GLN A 134 -1.13 -14.83 1.11
CA GLN A 134 -1.27 -16.28 1.07
C GLN A 134 -2.51 -16.68 0.26
N PHE A 135 -3.64 -15.99 0.45
CA PHE A 135 -4.87 -16.24 -0.30
C PHE A 135 -4.67 -16.06 -1.82
N VAL A 136 -3.96 -15.02 -2.24
CA VAL A 136 -3.60 -14.81 -3.65
C VAL A 136 -2.68 -15.93 -4.15
N ALA A 137 -1.67 -16.30 -3.37
CA ALA A 137 -0.74 -17.37 -3.73
C ALA A 137 -1.44 -18.74 -3.90
N GLU A 138 -2.47 -19.03 -3.07
CA GLU A 138 -3.25 -20.27 -3.12
C GLU A 138 -4.25 -20.33 -4.29
N ARG A 139 -4.70 -19.18 -4.82
CA ARG A 139 -5.83 -19.09 -5.74
C ARG A 139 -5.52 -18.59 -7.11
N VAL A 140 -4.40 -17.89 -7.26
CA VAL A 140 -4.00 -17.27 -8.52
C VAL A 140 -2.80 -18.01 -9.09
N THR A 141 -2.89 -18.38 -10.38
CA THR A 141 -1.78 -19.04 -11.09
C THR A 141 -0.53 -18.16 -11.09
N ILE A 142 0.65 -18.77 -11.00
CA ILE A 142 1.95 -18.09 -10.93
C ILE A 142 2.11 -17.02 -12.01
N THR A 143 1.66 -17.30 -13.23
CA THR A 143 1.73 -16.37 -14.38
C THR A 143 0.89 -15.09 -14.21
N ARG A 144 -0.07 -15.06 -13.27
CA ARG A 144 -0.98 -13.94 -13.01
C ARG A 144 -0.87 -13.35 -11.60
N GLN A 145 0.00 -13.92 -10.77
CA GLN A 145 0.21 -13.42 -9.40
C GLN A 145 0.77 -12.00 -9.39
N GLY A 146 1.59 -11.62 -10.35
CA GLY A 146 2.11 -10.26 -10.49
C GLY A 146 0.99 -9.23 -10.60
N VAL A 147 0.02 -9.47 -11.49
CA VAL A 147 -1.17 -8.60 -11.65
C VAL A 147 -2.01 -8.58 -10.37
N ALA A 148 -2.21 -9.73 -9.73
CA ALA A 148 -3.01 -9.82 -8.51
C ALA A 148 -2.37 -9.06 -7.32
N TYR A 149 -1.06 -9.16 -7.14
CA TYR A 149 -0.34 -8.39 -6.12
C TYR A 149 -0.29 -6.89 -6.47
N GLY A 150 -0.11 -6.54 -7.75
CA GLY A 150 -0.20 -5.17 -8.23
C GLY A 150 -1.57 -4.55 -7.94
N ALA A 151 -2.64 -5.27 -8.26
CA ALA A 151 -4.00 -4.87 -7.97
C ALA A 151 -4.25 -4.73 -6.45
N LYS A 152 -3.72 -5.64 -5.63
CA LYS A 152 -3.77 -5.55 -4.16
C LYS A 152 -3.16 -4.25 -3.64
N GLN A 153 -2.12 -3.73 -4.27
CA GLN A 153 -1.50 -2.46 -3.87
C GLN A 153 -2.42 -1.24 -4.06
N SER A 154 -3.55 -1.40 -4.78
CA SER A 154 -4.59 -0.37 -4.84
C SER A 154 -5.47 -0.32 -3.59
N ALA A 155 -5.26 -1.19 -2.61
CA ALA A 155 -6.03 -1.23 -1.35
C ALA A 155 -5.97 0.10 -0.57
N ILE A 156 -4.77 0.69 -0.45
CA ILE A 156 -4.59 1.97 0.25
C ILE A 156 -5.37 3.10 -0.42
N PRO A 157 -5.19 3.40 -1.73
CA PRO A 157 -5.99 4.45 -2.35
C PRO A 157 -7.48 4.12 -2.44
N THR A 158 -7.89 2.83 -2.42
CA THR A 158 -9.31 2.47 -2.31
C THR A 158 -9.87 2.86 -0.94
N ALA A 159 -9.15 2.58 0.15
CA ALA A 159 -9.55 3.02 1.49
C ALA A 159 -9.58 4.55 1.60
N SER A 160 -8.61 5.24 1.02
CA SER A 160 -8.55 6.71 1.00
C SER A 160 -9.70 7.32 0.18
N LEU A 161 -10.06 6.70 -0.95
CA LEU A 161 -11.23 7.11 -1.75
C LEU A 161 -12.52 6.99 -0.96
N LEU A 162 -12.73 5.85 -0.29
CA LEU A 162 -13.92 5.64 0.56
C LEU A 162 -13.95 6.63 1.72
N ALA A 163 -12.82 6.91 2.35
CA ALA A 163 -12.69 7.89 3.41
C ALA A 163 -13.00 9.32 2.92
N GLY A 164 -12.51 9.68 1.73
CA GLY A 164 -12.80 10.97 1.10
C GLY A 164 -14.28 11.16 0.81
N LEU A 165 -14.96 10.14 0.28
CA LEU A 165 -16.40 10.14 0.05
C LEU A 165 -17.21 10.16 1.36
N ALA A 166 -16.70 9.56 2.43
CA ALA A 166 -17.35 9.58 3.73
C ALA A 166 -17.52 11.00 4.31
N VAL A 167 -16.63 11.94 3.94
CA VAL A 167 -16.68 13.32 4.48
C VAL A 167 -17.97 14.02 4.08
N PRO A 168 -18.30 14.22 2.79
CA PRO A 168 -19.53 14.92 2.40
C PRO A 168 -20.79 14.10 2.68
N VAL A 169 -20.73 12.76 2.56
CA VAL A 169 -21.93 11.91 2.63
C VAL A 169 -22.35 11.64 4.08
N LEU A 170 -21.39 11.42 4.97
CA LEU A 170 -21.66 11.01 6.35
C LEU A 170 -21.13 12.03 7.37
N GLY A 171 -19.88 12.46 7.19
CA GLY A 171 -19.17 13.25 8.18
C GLY A 171 -19.79 14.63 8.43
N ILE A 172 -20.28 15.30 7.38
CA ILE A 172 -20.90 16.61 7.48
C ILE A 172 -22.38 16.49 7.89
N THR A 173 -23.10 15.49 7.36
CA THR A 173 -24.54 15.34 7.56
C THR A 173 -24.92 14.76 8.91
N PHE A 174 -24.18 13.71 9.33
CA PHE A 174 -24.50 12.95 10.55
C PHE A 174 -23.38 13.00 11.60
N GLY A 175 -22.21 13.54 11.24
CA GLY A 175 -21.03 13.58 12.09
C GLY A 175 -20.09 12.37 11.84
N TRP A 176 -18.81 12.56 12.22
CA TRP A 176 -17.76 11.57 11.99
C TRP A 176 -18.02 10.23 12.69
N ARG A 177 -18.68 10.23 13.82
CA ARG A 177 -19.02 9.00 14.58
C ARG A 177 -19.93 8.07 13.77
N TRP A 178 -20.94 8.63 13.10
CA TRP A 178 -21.81 7.87 12.21
C TRP A 178 -21.09 7.31 11.00
N ALA A 179 -20.10 8.03 10.46
CA ALA A 179 -19.27 7.49 9.39
C ALA A 179 -18.56 6.20 9.83
N PHE A 180 -17.96 6.17 11.02
CA PHE A 180 -17.35 4.97 11.58
C PHE A 180 -18.39 3.86 11.80
N GLY A 181 -19.58 4.15 12.32
CA GLY A 181 -20.66 3.18 12.54
C GLY A 181 -21.18 2.56 11.23
N VAL A 182 -21.42 3.37 10.20
CA VAL A 182 -21.86 2.90 8.88
C VAL A 182 -20.80 1.99 8.25
N PHE A 183 -19.53 2.42 8.28
CA PHE A 183 -18.44 1.57 7.75
C PHE A 183 -18.25 0.31 8.60
N ALA A 184 -18.47 0.33 9.90
CA ALA A 184 -18.45 -0.87 10.74
C ALA A 184 -19.49 -1.89 10.26
N LEU A 185 -20.72 -1.46 9.97
CA LEU A 185 -21.78 -2.33 9.43
C LEU A 185 -21.42 -2.88 8.05
N ILE A 186 -20.94 -2.03 7.13
CA ILE A 186 -20.51 -2.46 5.80
C ILE A 186 -19.39 -3.51 5.91
N VAL A 187 -18.39 -3.26 6.74
CA VAL A 187 -17.26 -4.17 6.96
C VAL A 187 -17.70 -5.48 7.62
N ALA A 188 -18.65 -5.46 8.55
CA ALA A 188 -19.23 -6.67 9.13
C ALA A 188 -19.95 -7.52 8.07
N ILE A 189 -20.75 -6.90 7.21
CA ILE A 189 -21.42 -7.59 6.09
C ILE A 189 -20.38 -8.19 5.12
N MET A 190 -19.30 -7.44 4.81
CA MET A 190 -18.22 -7.97 3.97
C MET A 190 -17.49 -9.13 4.66
N GLY A 191 -17.31 -9.09 5.98
CA GLY A 191 -16.74 -10.19 6.77
C GLY A 191 -17.56 -11.49 6.67
N LEU A 192 -18.89 -11.39 6.64
CA LEU A 192 -19.77 -12.55 6.40
C LEU A 192 -19.59 -13.15 4.99
N ARG A 193 -19.31 -12.30 4.01
CA ARG A 193 -19.09 -12.70 2.60
C ARG A 193 -17.65 -13.13 2.30
N THR A 194 -16.70 -12.83 3.21
CA THR A 194 -15.33 -13.28 3.05
C THR A 194 -15.26 -14.79 2.94
N PRO A 195 -14.57 -15.36 1.94
CA PRO A 195 -14.61 -16.79 1.67
C PRO A 195 -14.27 -17.61 2.89
N GLY A 196 -15.20 -18.43 3.36
CA GLY A 196 -14.97 -19.47 4.38
C GLY A 196 -14.51 -20.76 3.72
N GLY A 197 -13.72 -21.58 4.40
CA GLY A 197 -13.42 -22.95 3.97
C GLY A 197 -11.96 -23.38 4.01
N ARG A 198 -11.75 -24.65 3.73
CA ARG A 198 -10.57 -25.49 3.93
C ARG A 198 -9.23 -24.87 3.53
N LYS A 199 -8.15 -25.24 4.26
CA LYS A 199 -6.76 -25.00 3.88
C LYS A 199 -6.53 -25.44 2.44
N GLY A 200 -6.22 -24.50 1.53
CA GLY A 200 -5.65 -24.84 0.24
C GLY A 200 -4.28 -25.47 0.47
N ALA A 201 -3.94 -26.52 -0.25
CA ALA A 201 -2.58 -27.02 -0.25
C ALA A 201 -1.67 -25.89 -0.75
N LEU A 202 -0.71 -25.48 0.07
CA LEU A 202 0.36 -24.59 -0.37
C LEU A 202 1.06 -25.29 -1.53
N GLN A 203 0.90 -24.77 -2.75
CA GLN A 203 1.77 -25.15 -3.82
C GLN A 203 3.16 -24.58 -3.48
N PRO A 204 4.20 -25.41 -3.33
CA PRO A 204 5.53 -24.89 -3.12
C PRO A 204 5.86 -23.99 -4.29
N ILE A 205 6.21 -22.74 -4.01
CA ILE A 205 6.75 -21.85 -5.03
C ILE A 205 8.05 -22.50 -5.47
N ILE A 206 8.04 -23.13 -6.66
CA ILE A 206 9.27 -23.61 -7.30
C ILE A 206 10.03 -22.36 -7.68
N VAL A 207 10.89 -21.91 -6.79
CA VAL A 207 11.85 -20.85 -7.06
C VAL A 207 12.81 -21.42 -8.11
N ALA A 208 12.79 -20.88 -9.32
CA ALA A 208 13.78 -21.20 -10.31
C ALA A 208 15.17 -20.98 -9.66
N LYS A 209 16.04 -22.01 -9.69
CA LYS A 209 17.43 -21.89 -9.25
C LYS A 209 18.12 -20.88 -10.17
N SER A 210 18.12 -19.62 -9.80
CA SER A 210 18.92 -18.58 -10.40
C SER A 210 19.85 -18.08 -9.30
N ASP A 211 21.16 -18.09 -9.56
CA ASP A 211 22.16 -17.56 -8.64
C ASP A 211 22.23 -16.02 -8.68
N GLU A 212 21.33 -15.37 -9.44
CA GLU A 212 21.28 -13.93 -9.55
C GLU A 212 20.54 -13.31 -8.37
N GLU A 213 21.29 -12.79 -7.44
CA GLU A 213 20.83 -12.00 -6.31
C GLU A 213 21.46 -10.60 -6.36
N LEU A 214 20.66 -9.59 -6.07
CA LEU A 214 21.16 -8.23 -5.97
C LEU A 214 22.10 -8.12 -4.77
N SER A 215 23.21 -7.39 -4.92
CA SER A 215 24.16 -7.20 -3.81
C SER A 215 23.48 -6.55 -2.60
N LYS A 216 23.87 -6.93 -1.39
CA LYS A 216 23.31 -6.37 -0.14
C LYS A 216 23.28 -4.85 -0.09
N PRO A 217 24.34 -4.10 -0.51
CA PRO A 217 24.30 -2.63 -0.55
C PRO A 217 23.19 -2.08 -1.46
N LEU A 218 22.93 -2.70 -2.61
CA LEU A 218 21.86 -2.28 -3.50
C LEU A 218 20.48 -2.62 -2.94
N GLN A 219 20.31 -3.76 -2.28
CA GLN A 219 19.06 -4.09 -1.58
C GLN A 219 18.78 -3.09 -0.45
N THR A 220 19.80 -2.71 0.33
CA THR A 220 19.70 -1.70 1.39
C THR A 220 19.34 -0.33 0.81
N LEU A 221 19.95 0.05 -0.31
CA LEU A 221 19.64 1.29 -1.01
C LEU A 221 18.18 1.32 -1.47
N LEU A 222 17.65 0.22 -2.04
CA LEU A 222 16.25 0.12 -2.45
C LEU A 222 15.31 0.17 -1.24
N ALA A 223 15.65 -0.48 -0.12
CA ALA A 223 14.87 -0.42 1.12
C ALA A 223 14.83 1.00 1.70
N PHE A 224 15.97 1.70 1.74
CA PHE A 224 16.06 3.08 2.20
C PHE A 224 15.24 4.02 1.31
N THR A 225 15.37 3.87 0.00
CA THR A 225 14.61 4.68 -0.98
C THR A 225 13.11 4.46 -0.86
N SER A 226 12.67 3.19 -0.71
CA SER A 226 11.25 2.90 -0.49
C SER A 226 10.73 3.47 0.82
N GLY A 227 11.60 3.58 1.83
CA GLY A 227 11.29 4.23 3.11
C GLY A 227 10.99 5.71 2.95
N ILE A 228 11.87 6.46 2.28
CA ILE A 228 11.66 7.89 2.01
C ILE A 228 10.39 8.09 1.18
N ALA A 229 10.22 7.32 0.11
CA ALA A 229 9.07 7.43 -0.76
C ALA A 229 7.75 7.07 -0.05
N ALA A 230 7.77 6.09 0.87
CA ALA A 230 6.62 5.73 1.69
C ALA A 230 6.29 6.82 2.72
N ALA A 231 7.32 7.44 3.32
CA ALA A 231 7.15 8.59 4.20
C ALA A 231 6.40 9.73 3.48
N CYS A 232 6.80 10.04 2.25
CA CYS A 232 6.15 11.04 1.41
C CYS A 232 4.69 10.66 1.09
N GLY A 233 4.45 9.45 0.56
CA GLY A 233 3.12 9.00 0.16
C GLY A 233 2.15 8.92 1.33
N THR A 234 2.59 8.37 2.46
CA THR A 234 1.74 8.26 3.66
C THR A 234 1.41 9.65 4.24
N SER A 235 2.36 10.59 4.25
CA SER A 235 2.11 11.97 4.67
C SER A 235 1.06 12.64 3.79
N MET A 236 1.13 12.48 2.46
CA MET A 236 0.08 12.96 1.56
C MET A 236 -1.29 12.39 1.93
N GLY A 237 -1.38 11.07 2.15
CA GLY A 237 -2.64 10.41 2.49
C GLY A 237 -3.24 10.82 3.82
N VAL A 238 -2.40 11.15 4.80
CA VAL A 238 -2.84 11.54 6.15
C VAL A 238 -3.25 13.02 6.22
N TYR A 239 -2.58 13.90 5.47
CA TYR A 239 -2.72 15.33 5.67
C TYR A 239 -3.43 16.10 4.56
N LEU A 240 -3.77 15.49 3.41
CA LEU A 240 -4.37 16.21 2.29
C LEU A 240 -5.67 16.95 2.66
N VAL A 241 -6.58 16.29 3.40
CA VAL A 241 -7.87 16.91 3.79
C VAL A 241 -7.62 18.10 4.72
N SER A 242 -6.78 17.92 5.74
CA SER A 242 -6.45 19.00 6.68
C SER A 242 -5.75 20.18 5.98
N ALA A 243 -4.86 19.91 5.04
CA ALA A 243 -4.20 20.93 4.26
C ALA A 243 -5.17 21.69 3.35
N ALA A 244 -6.07 20.99 2.67
CA ALA A 244 -7.09 21.63 1.83
C ALA A 244 -8.00 22.54 2.66
N VAL A 245 -8.44 22.11 3.85
CA VAL A 245 -9.26 22.94 4.73
C VAL A 245 -8.47 24.14 5.25
N ALA A 246 -7.18 23.97 5.57
CA ALA A 246 -6.32 25.08 6.00
C ALA A 246 -6.13 26.15 4.90
N THR A 247 -6.26 25.78 3.61
CA THR A 247 -6.25 26.73 2.47
C THR A 247 -7.65 27.26 2.13
N GLY A 248 -8.62 27.12 3.05
CA GLY A 248 -9.97 27.70 2.92
C GLY A 248 -10.94 26.87 2.06
N TRP A 249 -10.75 25.56 1.97
CA TRP A 249 -11.73 24.66 1.37
C TRP A 249 -12.81 24.28 2.39
N ALA A 250 -14.05 24.14 1.93
CA ALA A 250 -15.09 23.50 2.73
C ALA A 250 -14.74 22.02 2.96
N ASN A 251 -15.09 21.48 4.14
CA ASN A 251 -14.77 20.11 4.52
C ASN A 251 -15.20 19.07 3.47
N GLY A 252 -16.40 19.23 2.90
CA GLY A 252 -16.93 18.34 1.87
C GLY A 252 -16.12 18.37 0.58
N ALA A 253 -15.72 19.55 0.12
CA ALA A 253 -14.88 19.72 -1.07
C ALA A 253 -13.48 19.16 -0.85
N ALA A 254 -12.89 19.32 0.35
CA ALA A 254 -11.61 18.71 0.71
C ALA A 254 -11.69 17.16 0.73
N GLY A 255 -12.80 16.60 1.23
CA GLY A 255 -13.07 15.17 1.18
C GLY A 255 -13.20 14.65 -0.26
N LEU A 256 -13.93 15.36 -1.12
CA LEU A 256 -14.04 15.00 -2.55
C LEU A 256 -12.68 15.08 -3.26
N LEU A 257 -11.88 16.12 -2.96
CA LEU A 257 -10.51 16.21 -3.50
C LEU A 257 -9.69 14.99 -3.10
N PHE A 258 -9.78 14.55 -1.84
CA PHE A 258 -9.10 13.34 -1.37
C PHE A 258 -9.58 12.08 -2.10
N ALA A 259 -10.87 11.96 -2.36
CA ALA A 259 -11.44 10.85 -3.14
C ALA A 259 -10.92 10.85 -4.59
N PHE A 260 -10.97 12.01 -5.27
CA PHE A 260 -10.47 12.11 -6.66
C PHE A 260 -8.96 11.90 -6.75
N ALA A 261 -8.18 12.47 -5.83
CA ALA A 261 -6.74 12.24 -5.76
C ALA A 261 -6.43 10.74 -5.54
N SER A 262 -7.19 10.06 -4.69
CA SER A 262 -7.05 8.61 -4.49
C SER A 262 -7.41 7.81 -5.75
N LEU A 263 -8.43 8.24 -6.49
CA LEU A 263 -8.82 7.62 -7.77
C LEU A 263 -7.69 7.75 -8.80
N THR A 264 -7.02 8.91 -8.91
CA THR A 264 -5.84 9.04 -9.78
C THR A 264 -4.73 8.09 -9.35
N GLY A 265 -4.52 7.89 -8.05
CA GLY A 265 -3.57 6.90 -7.51
C GLY A 265 -3.90 5.47 -7.92
N ILE A 266 -5.18 5.08 -7.95
CA ILE A 266 -5.63 3.78 -8.45
C ILE A 266 -5.32 3.65 -9.93
N ILE A 267 -5.75 4.63 -10.74
CA ILE A 267 -5.57 4.64 -12.20
C ILE A 267 -4.08 4.54 -12.56
N CYS A 268 -3.23 5.36 -11.94
CA CYS A 268 -1.79 5.35 -12.20
C CYS A 268 -1.13 4.01 -11.86
N ARG A 269 -1.57 3.31 -10.80
CA ARG A 269 -1.06 1.98 -10.46
C ARG A 269 -1.43 0.92 -11.49
N PHE A 270 -2.68 0.97 -12.00
CA PHE A 270 -3.09 0.07 -13.07
C PHE A 270 -2.35 0.35 -14.38
N LEU A 271 -2.19 1.61 -14.75
CA LEU A 271 -1.45 2.00 -15.94
C LEU A 271 0.03 1.62 -15.85
N ALA A 272 0.67 1.84 -14.71
CA ALA A 272 2.06 1.46 -14.48
C ALA A 272 2.25 -0.07 -14.54
N GLY A 273 1.33 -0.84 -13.97
CA GLY A 273 1.33 -2.30 -14.07
C GLY A 273 1.15 -2.79 -15.50
N TRP A 274 0.17 -2.25 -16.23
CA TRP A 274 -0.07 -2.57 -17.63
C TRP A 274 1.14 -2.23 -18.52
N GLN A 275 1.74 -1.06 -18.29
CA GLN A 275 2.94 -0.64 -19.01
C GLN A 275 4.13 -1.57 -18.76
N ALA A 276 4.29 -2.03 -17.50
CA ALA A 276 5.37 -2.94 -17.12
C ALA A 276 5.27 -4.32 -17.79
N ASP A 277 4.04 -4.80 -18.02
CA ASP A 277 3.80 -6.07 -18.71
C ASP A 277 3.98 -5.95 -20.23
N LYS A 278 3.62 -4.81 -20.81
CA LYS A 278 3.62 -4.62 -22.26
C LYS A 278 4.98 -4.19 -22.81
N PHE A 279 5.74 -3.39 -22.07
CA PHE A 279 6.99 -2.80 -22.53
C PHE A 279 8.16 -3.27 -21.65
N ARG A 280 9.30 -3.59 -22.31
CA ARG A 280 10.57 -3.90 -21.63
C ARG A 280 11.27 -2.61 -21.16
N LEU A 281 10.60 -1.82 -20.32
CA LEU A 281 11.15 -0.56 -19.83
C LEU A 281 12.06 -0.77 -18.62
N ASP A 282 12.92 0.21 -18.36
CA ASP A 282 13.64 0.34 -17.10
C ASP A 282 12.63 0.70 -15.98
N HIS A 283 12.20 -0.29 -15.21
CA HIS A 283 11.19 -0.10 -14.16
C HIS A 283 11.65 0.90 -13.09
N LEU A 284 12.94 0.90 -12.72
CA LEU A 284 13.46 1.86 -11.73
C LEU A 284 13.46 3.28 -12.29
N GLY A 285 13.82 3.46 -13.58
CA GLY A 285 13.74 4.72 -14.27
C GLY A 285 12.29 5.23 -14.38
N THR A 286 11.34 4.36 -14.70
CA THR A 286 9.90 4.70 -14.75
C THR A 286 9.40 5.18 -13.38
N ILE A 287 9.76 4.48 -12.28
CA ILE A 287 9.39 4.88 -10.92
C ILE A 287 10.01 6.24 -10.58
N ALA A 288 11.28 6.45 -10.93
CA ALA A 288 11.94 7.73 -10.70
C ALA A 288 11.25 8.88 -11.43
N CYS A 289 10.86 8.69 -12.70
CA CYS A 289 10.05 9.68 -13.45
C CYS A 289 8.71 9.94 -12.76
N MET A 290 8.00 8.90 -12.31
CA MET A 290 6.76 9.08 -11.56
C MET A 290 6.99 9.92 -10.30
N MET A 291 8.03 9.65 -9.52
CA MET A 291 8.36 10.42 -8.32
C MET A 291 8.70 11.88 -8.63
N LEU A 292 9.41 12.17 -9.71
CA LEU A 292 9.70 13.55 -10.13
C LEU A 292 8.44 14.31 -10.54
N ILE A 293 7.54 13.66 -11.29
CA ILE A 293 6.23 14.24 -11.64
C ILE A 293 5.41 14.48 -10.35
N GLY A 294 5.42 13.52 -9.43
CA GLY A 294 4.77 13.65 -8.13
C GLY A 294 5.34 14.80 -7.28
N ALA A 295 6.66 15.00 -7.33
CA ALA A 295 7.31 16.12 -6.66
C ALA A 295 6.86 17.47 -7.22
N ALA A 296 6.71 17.60 -8.55
CA ALA A 296 6.10 18.78 -9.16
C ALA A 296 4.66 19.00 -8.66
N GLY A 297 3.90 17.92 -8.46
CA GLY A 297 2.58 17.99 -7.82
C GLY A 297 2.65 18.54 -6.39
N CYS A 298 3.65 18.13 -5.60
CA CYS A 298 3.85 18.67 -4.25
C CYS A 298 4.20 20.17 -4.28
N VAL A 299 5.02 20.61 -5.24
CA VAL A 299 5.31 22.05 -5.44
C VAL A 299 4.03 22.82 -5.77
N ALA A 300 3.16 22.27 -6.62
CA ALA A 300 1.87 22.90 -6.91
C ALA A 300 0.95 23.00 -5.68
N MET A 301 1.01 22.02 -4.75
CA MET A 301 0.26 22.07 -3.48
C MET A 301 0.80 23.11 -2.47
N MET A 302 1.98 23.69 -2.72
CA MET A 302 2.49 24.80 -1.88
C MET A 302 1.76 26.12 -2.17
N SER A 303 1.00 26.19 -3.25
CA SER A 303 0.27 27.40 -3.67
C SER A 303 -1.07 27.51 -2.95
N ASP A 304 -1.43 28.74 -2.59
CA ASP A 304 -2.76 29.06 -2.07
C ASP A 304 -3.85 29.10 -3.17
N ALA A 305 -3.44 29.06 -4.45
CA ALA A 305 -4.37 29.04 -5.56
C ALA A 305 -5.07 27.68 -5.65
N LYS A 306 -6.38 27.66 -5.37
CA LYS A 306 -7.19 26.43 -5.33
C LYS A 306 -7.04 25.54 -6.58
N PRO A 307 -7.07 26.06 -7.83
CA PRO A 307 -6.90 25.21 -9.02
C PRO A 307 -5.53 24.53 -9.06
N LEU A 308 -4.47 25.24 -8.67
CA LEU A 308 -3.11 24.70 -8.67
C LEU A 308 -2.95 23.63 -7.56
N PHE A 309 -3.55 23.85 -6.40
CA PHE A 309 -3.60 22.87 -5.31
C PHE A 309 -4.32 21.58 -5.77
N VAL A 310 -5.46 21.69 -6.49
CA VAL A 310 -6.17 20.50 -7.04
C VAL A 310 -5.28 19.72 -7.99
N VAL A 311 -4.69 20.40 -8.99
CA VAL A 311 -3.79 19.74 -9.94
C VAL A 311 -2.63 19.09 -9.21
N GLY A 312 -2.06 19.79 -8.23
CA GLY A 312 -0.99 19.28 -7.39
C GLY A 312 -1.38 18.02 -6.63
N ALA A 313 -2.56 18.00 -6.01
CA ALA A 313 -3.07 16.84 -5.30
C ALA A 313 -3.29 15.63 -6.22
N LEU A 314 -3.92 15.84 -7.38
CA LEU A 314 -4.15 14.77 -8.38
C LEU A 314 -2.84 14.18 -8.91
N VAL A 315 -1.88 15.04 -9.24
CA VAL A 315 -0.56 14.64 -9.74
C VAL A 315 0.27 13.99 -8.63
N GLY A 316 0.29 14.57 -7.44
CA GLY A 316 1.01 14.02 -6.29
C GLY A 316 0.54 12.62 -5.91
N PHE A 317 -0.77 12.39 -5.82
CA PHE A 317 -1.33 11.06 -5.52
C PHE A 317 -1.17 10.10 -6.68
N GLY A 318 -1.39 10.55 -7.91
CA GLY A 318 -1.26 9.70 -9.09
C GLY A 318 0.16 9.19 -9.27
N PHE A 319 1.11 10.09 -9.32
CA PHE A 319 2.50 9.77 -9.64
C PHE A 319 3.38 9.65 -8.39
N GLY A 320 3.26 10.57 -7.42
CA GLY A 320 4.07 10.57 -6.21
C GLY A 320 3.78 9.38 -5.27
N TRP A 321 2.56 8.85 -5.29
CA TRP A 321 2.17 7.68 -4.49
C TRP A 321 1.72 6.49 -5.34
N GLY A 322 1.81 6.57 -6.67
CA GLY A 322 1.45 5.48 -7.60
C GLY A 322 2.49 4.35 -7.72
N TRP A 323 3.71 4.56 -7.28
CA TRP A 323 4.90 3.73 -7.50
C TRP A 323 4.92 2.34 -6.82
N PRO A 324 4.25 2.04 -5.67
CA PRO A 324 4.54 0.84 -4.87
C PRO A 324 4.35 -0.48 -5.61
N GLY A 325 3.34 -0.59 -6.47
CA GLY A 325 3.08 -1.81 -7.24
C GLY A 325 4.23 -2.13 -8.21
N LEU A 326 4.66 -1.11 -8.98
CA LEU A 326 5.77 -1.23 -9.93
C LEU A 326 7.10 -1.48 -9.21
N PHE A 327 7.30 -0.91 -8.02
CA PHE A 327 8.50 -1.12 -7.22
C PHE A 327 8.63 -2.56 -6.75
N ILE A 328 7.56 -3.16 -6.20
CA ILE A 328 7.57 -4.57 -5.80
C ILE A 328 7.88 -5.47 -7.00
N PHE A 329 7.27 -5.19 -8.15
CA PHE A 329 7.53 -5.92 -9.38
C PHE A 329 9.00 -5.82 -9.82
N ALA A 330 9.60 -4.62 -9.74
CA ALA A 330 11.01 -4.41 -10.04
C ALA A 330 11.93 -5.19 -9.09
N VAL A 331 11.65 -5.14 -7.77
CA VAL A 331 12.42 -5.87 -6.75
C VAL A 331 12.37 -7.38 -6.98
N VAL A 332 11.20 -7.94 -7.29
CA VAL A 332 11.02 -9.36 -7.62
C VAL A 332 11.85 -9.74 -8.85
N LYS A 333 11.78 -8.95 -9.92
CA LYS A 333 12.57 -9.19 -11.15
C LYS A 333 14.07 -9.11 -10.94
N LEU A 334 14.53 -8.23 -10.06
CA LEU A 334 15.94 -8.06 -9.75
C LEU A 334 16.51 -9.12 -8.79
N ASN A 335 15.65 -9.92 -8.16
CA ASN A 335 16.03 -10.95 -7.20
C ASN A 335 15.31 -12.28 -7.48
N PRO A 336 15.51 -12.89 -8.66
CA PRO A 336 14.78 -14.11 -9.05
C PRO A 336 15.09 -15.30 -8.14
N ALA A 337 16.28 -15.33 -7.50
CA ALA A 337 16.66 -16.38 -6.57
C ALA A 337 15.85 -16.35 -5.27
N ARG A 338 15.56 -15.15 -4.72
CA ARG A 338 14.89 -14.97 -3.42
C ARG A 338 13.91 -13.80 -3.43
N PRO A 339 12.89 -13.83 -4.28
CA PRO A 339 11.97 -12.70 -4.46
C PRO A 339 11.20 -12.35 -3.17
N ALA A 340 10.81 -13.34 -2.38
CA ALA A 340 10.10 -13.13 -1.13
C ALA A 340 10.98 -12.44 -0.06
N ALA A 341 12.24 -12.87 0.07
CA ALA A 341 13.17 -12.26 1.02
C ALA A 341 13.52 -10.82 0.63
N ALA A 342 13.74 -10.56 -0.66
CA ALA A 342 14.07 -9.23 -1.16
C ALA A 342 12.89 -8.25 -0.98
N THR A 343 11.66 -8.69 -1.26
CA THR A 343 10.46 -7.88 -1.03
C THR A 343 10.22 -7.64 0.47
N ALA A 344 10.40 -8.65 1.33
CA ALA A 344 10.28 -8.49 2.77
C ALA A 344 11.30 -7.46 3.30
N PHE A 345 12.54 -7.50 2.83
CA PHE A 345 13.58 -6.55 3.22
C PHE A 345 13.23 -5.10 2.83
N THR A 346 12.77 -4.88 1.60
CA THR A 346 12.36 -3.54 1.16
C THR A 346 11.10 -3.04 1.89
N GLN A 347 10.20 -3.95 2.30
CA GLN A 347 9.01 -3.60 3.07
C GLN A 347 9.34 -3.11 4.49
N VAL A 348 10.48 -3.50 5.08
CA VAL A 348 10.94 -2.91 6.34
C VAL A 348 11.19 -1.42 6.18
N GLY A 349 11.90 -1.02 5.12
CA GLY A 349 12.10 0.40 4.79
C GLY A 349 10.78 1.14 4.61
N THR A 350 9.87 0.56 3.81
CA THR A 350 8.52 1.11 3.59
C THR A 350 7.75 1.31 4.90
N ALA A 351 7.80 0.35 5.83
CA ALA A 351 7.13 0.44 7.12
C ALA A 351 7.72 1.55 8.00
N ILE A 352 9.04 1.67 8.06
CA ILE A 352 9.72 2.76 8.78
C ILE A 352 9.28 4.11 8.21
N GLY A 353 9.25 4.27 6.89
CA GLY A 353 8.79 5.49 6.24
C GLY A 353 7.34 5.82 6.54
N ALA A 354 6.45 4.83 6.52
CA ALA A 354 5.02 5.01 6.83
C ALA A 354 4.78 5.46 8.28
N VAL A 355 5.67 5.10 9.21
CA VAL A 355 5.65 5.58 10.61
C VAL A 355 6.23 6.98 10.70
N THR A 356 7.42 7.20 10.17
CA THR A 356 8.20 8.43 10.40
C THR A 356 7.71 9.60 9.58
N GLY A 357 7.24 9.38 8.35
CA GLY A 357 6.80 10.46 7.46
C GLY A 357 5.69 11.33 8.04
N PRO A 358 4.53 10.76 8.38
CA PRO A 358 3.44 11.53 8.97
C PRO A 358 3.77 12.14 10.34
N LEU A 359 4.65 11.49 11.13
CA LEU A 359 5.15 12.08 12.38
C LEU A 359 5.94 13.35 12.13
N LEU A 360 6.93 13.29 11.24
CA LEU A 360 7.77 14.44 10.90
C LEU A 360 6.95 15.55 10.25
N PHE A 361 6.04 15.20 9.35
CA PHE A 361 5.13 16.15 8.72
C PHE A 361 4.23 16.83 9.76
N GLY A 362 3.64 16.06 10.67
CA GLY A 362 2.77 16.57 11.73
C GLY A 362 3.50 17.48 12.71
N PHE A 363 4.72 17.13 13.08
CA PHE A 363 5.58 17.98 13.88
C PHE A 363 5.93 19.28 13.16
N TRP A 364 6.22 19.21 11.86
CA TRP A 364 6.49 20.38 11.03
C TRP A 364 5.31 21.36 11.01
N ILE A 365 4.11 20.88 10.66
CA ILE A 365 2.93 21.74 10.50
C ILE A 365 2.39 22.31 11.83
N GLN A 366 2.82 21.75 12.96
CA GLN A 366 2.46 22.31 14.27
C GLN A 366 3.16 23.66 14.51
N HIS A 367 4.32 23.88 13.91
CA HIS A 367 5.14 25.08 14.10
C HIS A 367 5.32 25.90 12.82
N HIS A 368 4.94 25.34 11.66
CA HIS A 368 5.15 25.91 10.35
C HIS A 368 3.93 25.70 9.44
N SER A 369 4.02 26.18 8.19
CA SER A 369 2.95 26.07 7.21
C SER A 369 2.87 24.69 6.55
N PHE A 370 1.71 24.34 5.99
CA PHE A 370 1.54 23.17 5.12
C PHE A 370 2.40 23.26 3.85
N ALA A 371 2.64 24.46 3.32
CA ALA A 371 3.51 24.66 2.16
C ALA A 371 4.92 24.09 2.41
N GLY A 372 5.52 24.37 3.58
CA GLY A 372 6.80 23.78 3.98
C GLY A 372 6.74 22.26 4.13
N GLY A 373 5.62 21.72 4.62
CA GLY A 373 5.38 20.27 4.66
C GLY A 373 5.37 19.64 3.26
N TRP A 374 4.71 20.29 2.28
CA TRP A 374 4.71 19.84 0.89
C TRP A 374 6.09 19.96 0.22
N ALA A 375 6.87 20.99 0.57
CA ALA A 375 8.27 21.11 0.12
C ALA A 375 9.10 19.93 0.63
N PHE A 376 8.92 19.53 1.89
CA PHE A 376 9.59 18.36 2.48
C PHE A 376 9.22 17.06 1.74
N VAL A 377 7.93 16.86 1.45
CA VAL A 377 7.43 15.69 0.70
C VAL A 377 7.99 15.71 -0.73
N GLY A 378 7.92 16.83 -1.43
CA GLY A 378 8.46 16.98 -2.79
C GLY A 378 9.98 16.73 -2.83
N GLY A 379 10.73 17.29 -1.88
CA GLY A 379 12.16 17.04 -1.72
C GLY A 379 12.48 15.56 -1.49
N GLY A 380 11.70 14.88 -0.63
CA GLY A 380 11.84 13.45 -0.38
C GLY A 380 11.58 12.60 -1.63
N LEU A 381 10.59 12.96 -2.46
CA LEU A 381 10.33 12.30 -3.74
C LEU A 381 11.49 12.50 -4.73
N ILE A 382 12.07 13.70 -4.81
CA ILE A 382 13.24 13.99 -5.64
C ILE A 382 14.43 13.14 -5.19
N VAL A 383 14.73 13.12 -3.89
CA VAL A 383 15.82 12.29 -3.33
C VAL A 383 15.59 10.82 -3.66
N SER A 384 14.37 10.31 -3.48
CA SER A 384 14.02 8.93 -3.82
C SER A 384 14.22 8.63 -5.31
N ALA A 385 13.83 9.55 -6.19
CA ALA A 385 14.03 9.42 -7.64
C ALA A 385 15.52 9.34 -8.01
N LEU A 386 16.34 10.22 -7.45
CA LEU A 386 17.79 10.23 -7.69
C LEU A 386 18.45 8.95 -7.19
N LEU A 387 18.07 8.45 -6.02
CA LEU A 387 18.59 7.18 -5.47
C LEU A 387 18.19 5.98 -6.36
N LEU A 388 16.95 5.96 -6.93
CA LEU A 388 16.54 4.92 -7.86
C LEU A 388 17.31 4.98 -9.18
N LEU A 389 17.53 6.18 -9.73
CA LEU A 389 18.35 6.35 -10.94
C LEU A 389 19.79 5.88 -10.71
N TYR A 390 20.36 6.21 -9.56
CA TYR A 390 21.68 5.73 -9.16
C TYR A 390 21.72 4.20 -9.03
N ALA A 391 20.75 3.59 -8.35
CA ALA A 391 20.64 2.14 -8.23
C ALA A 391 20.53 1.48 -9.61
N GLY A 392 19.68 2.00 -10.49
CA GLY A 392 19.51 1.53 -11.87
C GLY A 392 20.80 1.63 -12.69
N ALA A 393 21.56 2.72 -12.55
CA ALA A 393 22.85 2.88 -13.22
C ALA A 393 23.88 1.84 -12.74
N LYS A 394 23.96 1.58 -11.43
CA LYS A 394 24.86 0.55 -10.86
C LYS A 394 24.48 -0.86 -11.31
N ILE A 395 23.19 -1.20 -11.36
CA ILE A 395 22.71 -2.50 -11.84
C ILE A 395 23.09 -2.71 -13.30
N ARG A 396 22.85 -1.70 -14.16
CA ARG A 396 23.23 -1.75 -15.58
C ARG A 396 24.74 -1.89 -15.78
N ALA A 397 25.54 -1.18 -14.99
CA ALA A 397 27.00 -1.28 -15.04
C ALA A 397 27.50 -2.69 -14.67
N ALA A 398 26.94 -3.28 -13.60
CA ALA A 398 27.27 -4.64 -13.18
C ALA A 398 26.89 -5.70 -14.25
N GLY A 399 25.72 -5.55 -14.87
CA GLY A 399 25.27 -6.42 -15.97
C GLY A 399 26.18 -6.35 -17.20
N ARG A 400 26.67 -5.14 -17.56
CA ARG A 400 27.61 -4.95 -18.67
C ARG A 400 28.98 -5.60 -18.41
N VAL A 401 29.45 -5.58 -17.17
CA VAL A 401 30.71 -6.22 -16.77
C VAL A 401 30.60 -7.75 -16.91
N ARG A 402 29.46 -8.34 -16.51
CA ARG A 402 29.21 -9.78 -16.64
C ARG A 402 29.04 -10.24 -18.09
N ALA A 403 28.52 -9.38 -18.96
CA ALA A 403 28.29 -9.69 -20.38
C ALA A 403 29.54 -9.54 -21.27
N ARG A 404 30.66 -9.00 -20.76
CA ARG A 404 31.93 -9.01 -21.49
C ARG A 404 32.50 -10.44 -21.49
N PRO A 405 32.68 -11.10 -22.65
CA PRO A 405 33.34 -12.38 -22.70
C PRO A 405 34.76 -12.21 -22.14
N ALA A 406 35.18 -13.14 -21.25
CA ALA A 406 36.59 -13.24 -20.89
C ALA A 406 37.36 -13.36 -22.20
N HIS A 407 38.13 -12.35 -22.55
CA HIS A 407 39.12 -12.48 -23.61
C HIS A 407 40.05 -13.59 -23.18
N ILE A 408 39.89 -14.75 -23.81
CA ILE A 408 40.85 -15.85 -23.76
C ILE A 408 42.17 -15.22 -24.19
N SER A 409 43.04 -14.99 -23.23
CA SER A 409 44.45 -14.74 -23.53
C SER A 409 45.08 -16.08 -23.94
N ASP A 410 44.79 -16.54 -25.16
CA ASP A 410 45.70 -17.43 -25.85
C ASP A 410 46.94 -16.62 -26.24
N ARG A 411 47.94 -16.73 -25.43
CA ARG A 411 49.30 -16.43 -25.84
C ARG A 411 50.17 -17.61 -25.46
N SER A 412 50.44 -18.45 -26.52
CA SER A 412 51.66 -19.21 -26.82
C SER A 412 52.33 -19.90 -25.66
#